data_152fab127fa1a9139509ad0f9fcb6164
#
_entry.id   152fab127fa1a9139509ad0f9fcb6164
#
_cell.length_a   1.000
_cell.length_b   1.000
_cell.length_c   1.000
_cell.angle_alpha   90.00
_cell.angle_beta   90.00
_cell.angle_gamma   90.00
#
_symmetry.space_group_name_H-M   'P 1'
#
loop_
_entity.id
_entity.type
_entity.pdbx_description
1 polymer ?
#
loop_
_entity_poly.entity_id
_entity_poly.type
_entity_poly.pdbx_seq_one_letter_code
_entity_poly.pdbx_strand_id
1 'polypeptide(L)'
;MSKYIVRRLLTLIPVIVGVTFIVFFILNLSPGDPAAIILGEQATEEALAMKREELHLNDPLLKRYGRYMWDMLHGDLGLSYKNSISVWDQVIGRFPNTCVLAVAGILVALLIGIPVGIISAKKQYSLIDNVSMVFALIGVAMPNFWFGLLAVIVFSLTLGWLPSQGMGEGLVPLLRSIVLPALTLGTGCAATVTRMTRSSMLEVIRQDYISTARAKGLSTTASSSTPATCS
;
A
#
# COMPACT_ATOMS: atom_id res chain seq x y z
N MET A 1 -11.35 25.45 -12.97
CA MET A 1 -10.81 24.53 -11.96
C MET A 1 -11.90 23.94 -11.07
N SER A 2 -12.75 24.77 -10.44
CA SER A 2 -13.83 24.29 -9.53
C SER A 2 -14.82 23.30 -10.17
N LYS A 3 -15.31 23.58 -11.37
CA LYS A 3 -16.22 22.67 -12.11
C LYS A 3 -15.62 21.28 -12.36
N TYR A 4 -14.31 21.19 -12.60
CA TYR A 4 -13.62 19.92 -12.78
C TYR A 4 -13.55 19.11 -11.49
N ILE A 5 -13.22 19.78 -10.38
CA ILE A 5 -13.14 19.15 -9.04
C ILE A 5 -14.53 18.66 -8.63
N VAL A 6 -15.56 19.50 -8.74
CA VAL A 6 -16.95 19.12 -8.42
C VAL A 6 -17.41 17.93 -9.26
N ARG A 7 -17.14 17.93 -10.57
CA ARG A 7 -17.51 16.80 -11.43
C ARG A 7 -16.79 15.51 -11.02
N ARG A 8 -15.51 15.57 -10.62
CA ARG A 8 -14.77 14.40 -10.11
C ARG A 8 -15.33 13.90 -8.78
N LEU A 9 -15.65 14.81 -7.87
CA LEU A 9 -16.27 14.43 -6.59
C LEU A 9 -17.64 13.77 -6.80
N LEU A 10 -18.46 14.32 -7.70
CA LEU A 10 -19.75 13.71 -8.04
C LEU A 10 -19.61 12.32 -8.69
N THR A 11 -18.57 12.09 -9.49
CA THR A 11 -18.31 10.75 -10.07
C THR A 11 -17.78 9.74 -9.05
N LEU A 12 -17.23 10.17 -7.91
CA LEU A 12 -16.83 9.27 -6.84
C LEU A 12 -18.03 8.69 -6.09
N ILE A 13 -19.14 9.44 -5.97
CA ILE A 13 -20.32 8.98 -5.24
C ILE A 13 -20.85 7.63 -5.76
N PRO A 14 -21.17 7.48 -7.07
CA PRO A 14 -21.67 6.20 -7.58
C PRO A 14 -20.63 5.08 -7.48
N VAL A 15 -19.34 5.40 -7.54
CA VAL A 15 -18.27 4.40 -7.35
C VAL A 15 -18.23 3.92 -5.91
N ILE A 16 -18.27 4.85 -4.94
CA ILE A 16 -18.29 4.49 -3.51
C ILE A 16 -19.53 3.67 -3.18
N VAL A 17 -20.70 4.12 -3.61
CA VAL A 17 -21.98 3.40 -3.40
C VAL A 17 -21.94 2.02 -4.05
N GLY A 18 -21.42 1.90 -5.27
CA GLY A 18 -21.32 0.61 -5.96
C GLY A 18 -20.34 -0.35 -5.27
N VAL A 19 -19.17 0.13 -4.89
CA VAL A 19 -18.16 -0.71 -4.20
C VAL A 19 -18.67 -1.13 -2.82
N THR A 20 -19.20 -0.22 -2.03
CA THR A 20 -19.75 -0.56 -0.68
C THR A 20 -20.93 -1.52 -0.78
N PHE A 21 -21.80 -1.36 -1.79
CA PHE A 21 -22.90 -2.28 -2.02
C PHE A 21 -22.40 -3.69 -2.40
N ILE A 22 -21.44 -3.79 -3.31
CA ILE A 22 -20.87 -5.08 -3.71
C ILE A 22 -20.21 -5.79 -2.52
N VAL A 23 -19.40 -5.07 -1.74
CA VAL A 23 -18.74 -5.63 -0.55
C VAL A 23 -19.79 -6.06 0.48
N PHE A 24 -20.78 -5.20 0.76
CA PHE A 24 -21.88 -5.51 1.67
C PHE A 24 -22.66 -6.77 1.21
N PHE A 25 -22.96 -6.87 -0.07
CA PHE A 25 -23.65 -8.00 -0.67
C PHE A 25 -22.84 -9.29 -0.54
N ILE A 26 -21.54 -9.27 -0.87
CA ILE A 26 -20.66 -10.44 -0.76
C ILE A 26 -20.56 -10.91 0.70
N LEU A 27 -20.42 -9.98 1.65
CA LEU A 27 -20.38 -10.32 3.07
C LEU A 27 -21.68 -10.96 3.57
N ASN A 28 -22.83 -10.53 3.02
CA ASN A 28 -24.13 -11.13 3.35
C ASN A 28 -24.38 -12.48 2.66
N LEU A 29 -23.65 -12.80 1.60
CA LEU A 29 -23.69 -14.14 0.97
C LEU A 29 -22.73 -15.12 1.65
N SER A 30 -21.78 -14.62 2.45
CA SER A 30 -20.84 -15.49 3.17
C SER A 30 -21.59 -16.36 4.18
N PRO A 31 -21.33 -17.67 4.20
CA PRO A 31 -21.91 -18.54 5.17
C PRO A 31 -21.43 -18.17 6.58
N GLY A 32 -22.36 -17.99 7.49
CA GLY A 32 -22.10 -17.62 8.90
C GLY A 32 -23.16 -16.68 9.42
N ASP A 33 -23.52 -16.87 10.67
CA ASP A 33 -24.46 -15.99 11.38
C ASP A 33 -23.65 -14.99 12.24
N PRO A 34 -23.69 -13.68 11.95
CA PRO A 34 -23.03 -12.69 12.79
C PRO A 34 -23.42 -12.75 14.26
N ALA A 35 -24.68 -13.11 14.57
CA ALA A 35 -25.15 -13.28 15.95
C ALA A 35 -24.40 -14.44 16.64
N ALA A 36 -24.21 -15.55 15.96
CA ALA A 36 -23.46 -16.69 16.49
C ALA A 36 -21.95 -16.37 16.65
N ILE A 37 -21.37 -15.58 15.76
CA ILE A 37 -19.97 -15.14 15.89
C ILE A 37 -19.76 -14.27 17.13
N ILE A 38 -20.72 -13.40 17.45
CA ILE A 38 -20.65 -12.49 18.61
C ILE A 38 -20.91 -13.22 19.92
N LEU A 39 -21.93 -14.08 19.97
CA LEU A 39 -22.34 -14.77 21.19
C LEU A 39 -21.56 -16.07 21.44
N GLY A 40 -20.92 -16.61 20.42
CA GLY A 40 -20.22 -17.90 20.46
C GLY A 40 -21.13 -19.09 20.20
N GLU A 41 -20.52 -20.25 19.94
CA GLU A 41 -21.21 -21.48 19.52
C GLU A 41 -22.13 -22.10 20.58
N GLN A 42 -22.00 -21.67 21.85
CA GLN A 42 -22.80 -22.19 22.95
C GLN A 42 -24.03 -21.32 23.29
N ALA A 43 -24.32 -20.31 22.46
CA ALA A 43 -25.46 -19.43 22.69
C ALA A 43 -26.79 -20.18 22.49
N THR A 44 -27.77 -19.86 23.33
CA THR A 44 -29.14 -20.42 23.20
C THR A 44 -29.82 -19.84 21.95
N GLU A 45 -30.75 -20.60 21.36
CA GLU A 45 -31.53 -20.13 20.21
C GLU A 45 -32.30 -18.83 20.49
N GLU A 46 -32.75 -18.66 21.73
CA GLU A 46 -33.45 -17.43 22.18
C GLU A 46 -32.48 -16.23 22.15
N ALA A 47 -31.25 -16.38 22.66
CA ALA A 47 -30.24 -15.34 22.65
C ALA A 47 -29.79 -14.98 21.21
N LEU A 48 -29.66 -15.99 20.34
CA LEU A 48 -29.37 -15.80 18.93
C LEU A 48 -30.51 -15.04 18.22
N ALA A 49 -31.77 -15.40 18.49
CA ALA A 49 -32.91 -14.71 17.90
C ALA A 49 -32.96 -13.22 18.31
N MET A 50 -32.79 -12.93 19.62
CA MET A 50 -32.70 -11.55 20.10
C MET A 50 -31.56 -10.77 19.47
N LYS A 51 -30.37 -11.39 19.34
CA LYS A 51 -29.22 -10.72 18.74
C LYS A 51 -29.37 -10.48 17.23
N ARG A 52 -30.02 -11.40 16.50
CA ARG A 52 -30.38 -11.20 15.08
C ARG A 52 -31.35 -10.03 14.92
N GLU A 53 -32.30 -9.86 15.84
CA GLU A 53 -33.24 -8.74 15.82
C GLU A 53 -32.54 -7.41 16.16
N GLU A 54 -31.71 -7.40 17.21
CA GLU A 54 -30.87 -6.23 17.57
C GLU A 54 -29.96 -5.75 16.42
N LEU A 55 -29.33 -6.69 15.71
CA LEU A 55 -28.49 -6.42 14.57
C LEU A 55 -29.28 -6.22 13.26
N HIS A 56 -30.59 -6.26 13.31
CA HIS A 56 -31.51 -6.16 12.16
C HIS A 56 -31.19 -7.13 11.01
N LEU A 57 -30.69 -8.33 11.35
CA LEU A 57 -30.31 -9.32 10.34
C LEU A 57 -31.51 -9.89 9.58
N ASN A 58 -32.71 -9.81 10.16
CA ASN A 58 -33.97 -10.25 9.58
C ASN A 58 -34.57 -9.25 8.58
N ASP A 59 -34.05 -8.02 8.51
CA ASP A 59 -34.49 -7.01 7.56
C ASP A 59 -34.07 -7.35 6.13
N PRO A 60 -34.82 -6.94 5.09
CA PRO A 60 -34.42 -7.06 3.70
C PRO A 60 -33.05 -6.43 3.43
N LEU A 61 -32.26 -7.05 2.57
CA LEU A 61 -30.86 -6.64 2.28
C LEU A 61 -30.72 -5.16 1.95
N LEU A 62 -31.61 -4.62 1.12
CA LEU A 62 -31.57 -3.20 0.74
C LEU A 62 -31.85 -2.25 1.92
N LYS A 63 -32.72 -2.65 2.85
CA LYS A 63 -33.01 -1.87 4.07
C LYS A 63 -31.79 -1.87 4.99
N ARG A 64 -31.13 -3.02 5.15
CA ARG A 64 -29.88 -3.17 5.92
C ARG A 64 -28.75 -2.34 5.32
N TYR A 65 -28.59 -2.38 4.00
CA TYR A 65 -27.59 -1.56 3.30
C TYR A 65 -27.89 -0.06 3.47
N GLY A 66 -29.14 0.37 3.31
CA GLY A 66 -29.53 1.77 3.51
C GLY A 66 -29.22 2.27 4.92
N ARG A 67 -29.49 1.46 5.96
CA ARG A 67 -29.13 1.78 7.34
C ARG A 67 -27.62 1.86 7.52
N TYR A 68 -26.87 0.85 7.06
CA TYR A 68 -25.41 0.87 7.10
C TYR A 68 -24.81 2.14 6.45
N MET A 69 -25.32 2.54 5.28
CA MET A 69 -24.89 3.76 4.62
C MET A 69 -25.25 5.02 5.42
N TRP A 70 -26.40 5.03 6.06
CA TRP A 70 -26.84 6.14 6.91
C TRP A 70 -25.94 6.28 8.14
N ASP A 71 -25.69 5.19 8.85
CA ASP A 71 -24.83 5.15 10.04
C ASP A 71 -23.39 5.56 9.69
N MET A 72 -22.86 5.07 8.57
CA MET A 72 -21.55 5.44 8.05
C MET A 72 -21.43 6.95 7.76
N LEU A 73 -22.47 7.56 7.21
CA LEU A 73 -22.48 9.00 6.94
C LEU A 73 -22.49 9.84 8.22
N HIS A 74 -22.96 9.27 9.33
CA HIS A 74 -22.91 9.90 10.66
C HIS A 74 -21.66 9.53 11.46
N GLY A 75 -20.70 8.81 10.83
CA GLY A 75 -19.42 8.44 11.46
C GLY A 75 -19.49 7.17 12.30
N ASP A 76 -20.61 6.44 12.28
CA ASP A 76 -20.73 5.13 12.91
C ASP A 76 -20.43 4.02 11.90
N LEU A 77 -19.28 3.36 12.06
CA LEU A 77 -18.86 2.20 11.27
C LEU A 77 -19.29 0.86 11.91
N GLY A 78 -20.01 0.92 13.01
CA GLY A 78 -20.46 -0.24 13.77
C GLY A 78 -19.35 -0.89 14.61
N LEU A 79 -19.68 -2.05 15.14
CA LEU A 79 -18.79 -2.86 15.97
C LEU A 79 -18.21 -4.03 15.18
N SER A 80 -16.98 -4.38 15.47
CA SER A 80 -16.35 -5.59 14.94
C SER A 80 -17.01 -6.83 15.54
N TYR A 81 -17.47 -7.74 14.71
CA TYR A 81 -18.09 -9.00 15.15
C TYR A 81 -17.15 -9.91 15.93
N LYS A 82 -15.83 -9.74 15.77
CA LYS A 82 -14.82 -10.59 16.41
C LYS A 82 -14.52 -10.20 17.85
N ASN A 83 -14.50 -8.92 18.17
CA ASN A 83 -14.04 -8.41 19.46
C ASN A 83 -14.94 -7.31 20.07
N SER A 84 -16.08 -7.02 19.43
CA SER A 84 -17.06 -6.01 19.86
C SER A 84 -16.48 -4.61 20.11
N ILE A 85 -15.33 -4.31 19.50
CA ILE A 85 -14.69 -2.98 19.56
C ILE A 85 -15.18 -2.16 18.37
N SER A 86 -15.38 -0.85 18.58
CA SER A 86 -15.70 0.10 17.49
C SER A 86 -14.72 -0.05 16.33
N VAL A 87 -15.25 -0.19 15.12
CA VAL A 87 -14.45 -0.26 13.89
C VAL A 87 -13.66 1.04 13.70
N TRP A 88 -14.28 2.19 14.05
CA TRP A 88 -13.62 3.50 13.98
C TRP A 88 -12.37 3.56 14.84
N ASP A 89 -12.46 3.12 16.09
CA ASP A 89 -11.31 3.12 17.03
C ASP A 89 -10.20 2.20 16.54
N GLN A 90 -10.56 1.05 15.97
CA GLN A 90 -9.58 0.13 15.40
C GLN A 90 -8.86 0.74 14.18
N VAL A 91 -9.59 1.44 13.31
CA VAL A 91 -9.01 2.09 12.12
C VAL A 91 -8.08 3.22 12.56
N ILE A 92 -8.54 4.13 13.41
CA ILE A 92 -7.74 5.28 13.88
C ILE A 92 -6.51 4.81 14.66
N GLY A 93 -6.67 3.80 15.53
CA GLY A 93 -5.56 3.28 16.31
C GLY A 93 -4.46 2.62 15.47
N ARG A 94 -4.80 2.06 14.30
CA ARG A 94 -3.82 1.41 13.39
C ARG A 94 -3.31 2.32 12.28
N PHE A 95 -4.01 3.41 12.00
CA PHE A 95 -3.68 4.32 10.92
C PHE A 95 -2.25 4.92 11.03
N PRO A 96 -1.78 5.40 12.20
CA PRO A 96 -0.42 5.92 12.34
C PRO A 96 0.65 4.89 11.96
N ASN A 97 0.47 3.64 12.38
CA ASN A 97 1.39 2.54 12.07
C ASN A 97 1.45 2.26 10.57
N THR A 98 0.31 2.32 9.89
CA THR A 98 0.23 2.20 8.43
C THR A 98 0.94 3.35 7.73
N CYS A 99 0.77 4.58 8.21
CA CYS A 99 1.48 5.75 7.67
C CYS A 99 3.00 5.63 7.83
N VAL A 100 3.47 5.22 9.00
CA VAL A 100 4.92 5.02 9.26
C VAL A 100 5.48 3.95 8.33
N LEU A 101 4.78 2.83 8.17
CA LEU A 101 5.20 1.76 7.27
C LEU A 101 5.20 2.20 5.80
N ALA A 102 4.19 2.95 5.37
CA ALA A 102 4.10 3.48 4.01
C ALA A 102 5.27 4.43 3.70
N VAL A 103 5.57 5.36 4.61
CA VAL A 103 6.71 6.28 4.47
C VAL A 103 8.03 5.50 4.43
N ALA A 104 8.22 4.54 5.33
CA ALA A 104 9.43 3.71 5.35
C ALA A 104 9.59 2.90 4.05
N GLY A 105 8.52 2.29 3.53
CA GLY A 105 8.54 1.57 2.27
C GLY A 105 8.86 2.47 1.06
N ILE A 106 8.29 3.67 1.02
CA ILE A 106 8.61 4.67 -0.02
C ILE A 106 10.07 5.09 0.05
N LEU A 107 10.60 5.35 1.25
CA LEU A 107 12.02 5.71 1.42
C LEU A 107 12.94 4.60 0.92
N VAL A 108 12.67 3.34 1.25
CA VAL A 108 13.43 2.19 0.72
C VAL A 108 13.33 2.14 -0.80
N ALA A 109 12.14 2.31 -1.37
CA ALA A 109 11.94 2.30 -2.82
C ALA A 109 12.76 3.39 -3.53
N LEU A 110 12.79 4.60 -2.99
CA LEU A 110 13.54 5.72 -3.55
C LEU A 110 15.05 5.55 -3.37
N LEU A 111 15.49 5.14 -2.17
CA LEU A 111 16.92 4.93 -1.86
C LEU A 111 17.56 3.83 -2.72
N ILE A 112 16.81 2.83 -3.12
CA ILE A 112 17.29 1.77 -4.00
C ILE A 112 17.00 2.11 -5.46
N GLY A 113 15.77 2.48 -5.77
CA GLY A 113 15.29 2.59 -7.15
C GLY A 113 15.93 3.73 -7.94
N ILE A 114 16.10 4.90 -7.32
CA ILE A 114 16.68 6.05 -8.01
C ILE A 114 18.16 5.83 -8.35
N PRO A 115 19.05 5.47 -7.39
CA PRO A 115 20.45 5.25 -7.70
C PRO A 115 20.68 4.13 -8.72
N VAL A 116 19.98 3.00 -8.57
CA VAL A 116 20.07 1.88 -9.49
C VAL A 116 19.59 2.27 -10.88
N GLY A 117 18.48 3.01 -11.00
CA GLY A 117 17.96 3.51 -12.28
C GLY A 117 18.92 4.47 -12.99
N ILE A 118 19.54 5.39 -12.24
CA ILE A 118 20.54 6.32 -12.79
C ILE A 118 21.80 5.58 -13.27
N ILE A 119 22.32 4.64 -12.47
CA ILE A 119 23.52 3.85 -12.82
C ILE A 119 23.24 3.01 -14.07
N SER A 120 22.08 2.36 -14.11
CA SER A 120 21.62 1.57 -15.25
C SER A 120 21.51 2.41 -16.53
N ALA A 121 20.94 3.62 -16.45
CA ALA A 121 20.84 4.53 -17.58
C ALA A 121 22.20 5.02 -18.08
N LYS A 122 23.12 5.38 -17.17
CA LYS A 122 24.48 5.86 -17.52
C LYS A 122 25.32 4.75 -18.17
N LYS A 123 25.11 3.50 -17.78
CA LYS A 123 25.85 2.33 -18.32
C LYS A 123 24.95 1.46 -19.20
N GLN A 124 24.17 2.09 -20.08
CA GLN A 124 23.24 1.42 -20.98
C GLN A 124 23.91 0.27 -21.75
N TYR A 125 23.23 -0.87 -21.86
CA TYR A 125 23.71 -2.10 -22.50
C TYR A 125 24.91 -2.78 -21.84
N SER A 126 25.38 -2.30 -20.71
CA SER A 126 26.43 -2.97 -19.93
C SER A 126 25.88 -4.14 -19.12
N LEU A 127 26.78 -4.95 -18.57
CA LEU A 127 26.41 -6.04 -17.66
C LEU A 127 25.64 -5.51 -16.42
N ILE A 128 26.02 -4.33 -15.90
CA ILE A 128 25.36 -3.68 -14.77
C ILE A 128 23.91 -3.32 -15.12
N ASP A 129 23.66 -2.76 -16.31
CA ASP A 129 22.33 -2.45 -16.78
C ASP A 129 21.47 -3.73 -16.88
N ASN A 130 21.99 -4.75 -17.55
CA ASN A 130 21.28 -6.01 -17.74
C ASN A 130 20.93 -6.69 -16.40
N VAL A 131 21.91 -6.77 -15.49
CA VAL A 131 21.70 -7.35 -14.15
C VAL A 131 20.69 -6.54 -13.36
N SER A 132 20.79 -5.21 -13.35
CA SER A 132 19.83 -4.35 -12.67
C SER A 132 18.40 -4.54 -13.22
N MET A 133 18.24 -4.67 -14.53
CA MET A 133 16.93 -4.89 -15.15
C MET A 133 16.36 -6.28 -14.87
N VAL A 134 17.21 -7.32 -14.80
CA VAL A 134 16.78 -8.67 -14.38
C VAL A 134 16.31 -8.65 -12.94
N PHE A 135 17.06 -8.03 -12.02
CA PHE A 135 16.63 -7.90 -10.62
C PHE A 135 15.34 -7.07 -10.48
N ALA A 136 15.20 -6.00 -11.25
CA ALA A 136 13.97 -5.22 -11.29
C ALA A 136 12.78 -6.05 -11.81
N LEU A 137 12.98 -6.91 -12.80
CA LEU A 137 11.94 -7.79 -13.31
C LEU A 137 11.53 -8.84 -12.29
N ILE A 138 12.50 -9.47 -11.62
CA ILE A 138 12.26 -10.43 -10.53
C ILE A 138 11.49 -9.73 -9.40
N GLY A 139 11.91 -8.53 -8.98
CA GLY A 139 11.26 -7.78 -7.91
C GLY A 139 9.80 -7.42 -8.19
N VAL A 140 9.43 -7.21 -9.46
CA VAL A 140 8.02 -6.98 -9.85
C VAL A 140 7.25 -8.29 -9.97
N ALA A 141 7.89 -9.36 -10.43
CA ALA A 141 7.24 -10.64 -10.64
C ALA A 141 7.02 -11.43 -9.33
N MET A 142 7.85 -11.21 -8.32
CA MET A 142 7.73 -11.89 -7.02
C MET A 142 6.56 -11.34 -6.21
N PRO A 143 5.68 -12.22 -5.69
CA PRO A 143 4.64 -11.80 -4.76
C PRO A 143 5.26 -11.23 -3.48
N ASN A 144 4.84 -10.03 -3.07
CA ASN A 144 5.37 -9.36 -1.87
C ASN A 144 5.29 -10.23 -0.62
N PHE A 145 4.18 -10.98 -0.44
CA PHE A 145 4.02 -11.85 0.73
C PHE A 145 5.07 -12.97 0.77
N TRP A 146 5.44 -13.53 -0.38
CA TRP A 146 6.43 -14.60 -0.47
C TRP A 146 7.84 -14.07 -0.10
N PHE A 147 8.23 -12.92 -0.64
CA PHE A 147 9.47 -12.26 -0.28
C PHE A 147 9.51 -11.92 1.22
N GLY A 148 8.41 -11.36 1.75
CA GLY A 148 8.28 -11.06 3.18
C GLY A 148 8.42 -12.29 4.07
N LEU A 149 7.81 -13.42 3.67
CA LEU A 149 7.90 -14.68 4.40
C LEU A 149 9.34 -15.19 4.44
N LEU A 150 10.03 -15.19 3.31
CA LEU A 150 11.44 -15.58 3.24
C LEU A 150 12.32 -14.66 4.09
N ALA A 151 12.09 -13.35 4.04
CA ALA A 151 12.82 -12.39 4.86
C ALA A 151 12.62 -12.65 6.36
N VAL A 152 11.40 -12.96 6.81
CA VAL A 152 11.13 -13.34 8.21
C VAL A 152 11.86 -14.63 8.57
N ILE A 153 11.80 -15.67 7.74
CA ILE A 153 12.48 -16.95 8.00
C ILE A 153 13.98 -16.72 8.15
N VAL A 154 14.61 -15.99 7.24
CA VAL A 154 16.06 -15.78 7.25
C VAL A 154 16.47 -14.83 8.38
N PHE A 155 15.95 -13.60 8.41
CA PHE A 155 16.45 -12.54 9.29
C PHE A 155 15.88 -12.59 10.70
N SER A 156 14.70 -13.17 10.89
CA SER A 156 14.08 -13.26 12.19
C SER A 156 14.27 -14.63 12.84
N LEU A 157 13.86 -15.71 12.16
CA LEU A 157 13.86 -17.04 12.75
C LEU A 157 15.25 -17.69 12.74
N THR A 158 16.02 -17.55 11.64
CA THR A 158 17.34 -18.21 11.53
C THR A 158 18.45 -17.38 12.14
N LEU A 159 18.52 -16.08 11.80
CA LEU A 159 19.60 -15.20 12.26
C LEU A 159 19.27 -14.48 13.58
N GLY A 160 17.99 -14.36 13.95
CA GLY A 160 17.57 -13.68 15.18
C GLY A 160 17.86 -12.17 15.22
N TRP A 161 18.11 -11.55 14.04
CA TRP A 161 18.50 -10.14 13.97
C TRP A 161 17.34 -9.18 14.15
N LEU A 162 16.18 -9.54 13.64
CA LEU A 162 14.98 -8.69 13.56
C LEU A 162 13.78 -9.42 14.16
N PRO A 163 12.81 -8.69 14.74
CA PRO A 163 11.60 -9.30 15.27
C PRO A 163 10.71 -9.85 14.16
N SER A 164 10.03 -10.99 14.42
CA SER A 164 9.11 -11.62 13.47
C SER A 164 7.73 -10.99 13.44
N GLN A 165 7.32 -10.36 14.54
CA GLN A 165 5.98 -9.83 14.73
C GLN A 165 5.97 -8.60 15.65
N GLY A 166 4.88 -7.82 15.55
CA GLY A 166 4.58 -6.71 16.44
C GLY A 166 5.32 -5.43 16.09
N MET A 167 4.82 -4.32 16.62
CA MET A 167 5.52 -3.04 16.65
C MET A 167 6.10 -2.86 18.04
N GLY A 168 7.40 -2.66 18.11
CA GLY A 168 8.08 -2.42 19.39
C GLY A 168 7.74 -1.05 19.95
N GLU A 169 7.64 -0.94 21.27
CA GLU A 169 7.46 0.32 21.98
C GLU A 169 8.79 1.05 22.12
N GLY A 170 8.82 2.33 21.76
CA GLY A 170 10.04 3.15 21.73
C GLY A 170 10.73 3.14 20.35
N LEU A 171 11.65 4.09 20.15
CA LEU A 171 12.24 4.38 18.84
C LEU A 171 13.05 3.21 18.27
N VAL A 172 13.92 2.60 19.07
CA VAL A 172 14.82 1.53 18.59
C VAL A 172 14.05 0.24 18.29
N PRO A 173 13.17 -0.28 19.16
CA PRO A 173 12.34 -1.45 18.85
C PRO A 173 11.40 -1.20 17.64
N LEU A 174 10.84 0.00 17.51
CA LEU A 174 10.00 0.41 16.39
C LEU A 174 10.80 0.34 15.07
N LEU A 175 11.98 0.95 15.02
CA LEU A 175 12.84 0.90 13.83
C LEU A 175 13.19 -0.54 13.44
N ARG A 176 13.54 -1.39 14.41
CA ARG A 176 13.85 -2.81 14.14
C ARG A 176 12.64 -3.57 13.59
N SER A 177 11.45 -3.31 14.11
CA SER A 177 10.23 -4.00 13.67
C SER A 177 9.75 -3.57 12.28
N ILE A 178 10.07 -2.35 11.85
CA ILE A 178 9.67 -1.82 10.55
C ILE A 178 10.61 -2.27 9.42
N VAL A 179 11.86 -2.63 9.69
CA VAL A 179 12.86 -2.97 8.66
C VAL A 179 12.35 -4.02 7.68
N LEU A 180 11.91 -5.18 8.15
CA LEU A 180 11.46 -6.27 7.28
C LEU A 180 10.21 -5.90 6.45
N PRO A 181 9.14 -5.36 7.04
CA PRO A 181 7.99 -4.92 6.27
C PRO A 181 8.32 -3.80 5.26
N ALA A 182 9.16 -2.82 5.66
CA ALA A 182 9.55 -1.73 4.77
C ALA A 182 10.41 -2.22 3.60
N LEU A 183 11.35 -3.15 3.83
CA LEU A 183 12.12 -3.78 2.77
C LEU A 183 11.21 -4.58 1.84
N THR A 184 10.26 -5.34 2.38
CA THR A 184 9.32 -6.14 1.59
C THR A 184 8.48 -5.28 0.65
N LEU A 185 7.87 -4.22 1.17
CA LEU A 185 7.07 -3.30 0.36
C LEU A 185 7.95 -2.45 -0.56
N GLY A 186 9.05 -1.95 -0.02
CA GLY A 186 9.96 -1.03 -0.71
C GLY A 186 10.67 -1.67 -1.90
N THR A 187 11.08 -2.93 -1.82
CA THR A 187 11.77 -3.62 -2.93
C THR A 187 10.87 -3.82 -4.15
N GLY A 188 9.60 -4.19 -3.96
CA GLY A 188 8.62 -4.27 -5.03
C GLY A 188 8.41 -2.91 -5.74
N CYS A 189 8.27 -1.83 -4.96
CA CYS A 189 8.17 -0.47 -5.50
C CYS A 189 9.49 0.01 -6.13
N ALA A 190 10.65 -0.32 -5.52
CA ALA A 190 11.97 0.04 -6.03
C ALA A 190 12.21 -0.47 -7.45
N ALA A 191 11.76 -1.67 -7.75
CA ALA A 191 11.86 -2.25 -9.09
C ALA A 191 11.12 -1.40 -10.15
N THR A 192 9.95 -0.88 -9.81
CA THR A 192 9.19 0.04 -10.68
C THR A 192 9.88 1.40 -10.81
N VAL A 193 10.33 1.97 -9.69
CA VAL A 193 11.07 3.24 -9.65
C VAL A 193 12.35 3.13 -10.48
N THR A 194 13.11 2.04 -10.35
CA THR A 194 14.32 1.79 -11.15
C THR A 194 14.04 1.86 -12.64
N ARG A 195 13.01 1.18 -13.13
CA ARG A 195 12.65 1.17 -14.56
C ARG A 195 12.19 2.54 -15.05
N MET A 196 11.34 3.22 -14.26
CA MET A 196 10.90 4.57 -14.62
C MET A 196 12.06 5.56 -14.65
N THR A 197 12.90 5.55 -13.61
CA THR A 197 14.09 6.43 -13.53
C THR A 197 15.04 6.16 -14.71
N ARG A 198 15.31 4.89 -15.03
CA ARG A 198 16.13 4.52 -16.19
C ARG A 198 15.54 5.06 -17.49
N SER A 199 14.26 4.87 -17.73
CA SER A 199 13.57 5.32 -18.94
C SER A 199 13.63 6.85 -19.08
N SER A 200 13.27 7.59 -18.04
CA SER A 200 13.31 9.05 -18.02
C SER A 200 14.73 9.59 -18.21
N MET A 201 15.72 8.96 -17.57
CA MET A 201 17.13 9.35 -17.74
C MET A 201 17.64 9.14 -19.17
N LEU A 202 17.26 8.02 -19.81
CA LEU A 202 17.65 7.76 -21.20
C LEU A 202 16.99 8.74 -22.16
N GLU A 203 15.75 9.14 -21.92
CA GLU A 203 15.05 10.16 -22.70
C GLU A 203 15.78 11.51 -22.60
N VAL A 204 16.12 11.94 -21.39
CA VAL A 204 16.85 13.21 -21.16
C VAL A 204 18.27 13.17 -21.77
N ILE A 205 19.01 12.07 -21.58
CA ILE A 205 20.40 11.95 -22.08
C ILE A 205 20.46 12.02 -23.63
N ARG A 206 19.39 11.65 -24.31
CA ARG A 206 19.32 11.66 -25.79
C ARG A 206 18.85 12.99 -26.37
N GLN A 207 18.52 13.98 -25.57
CA GLN A 207 18.05 15.27 -26.09
C GLN A 207 19.20 16.11 -26.67
N ASP A 208 18.89 16.90 -27.68
CA ASP A 208 19.87 17.70 -28.46
C ASP A 208 20.63 18.71 -27.60
N TYR A 209 20.02 19.25 -26.54
CA TYR A 209 20.75 20.18 -25.68
C TYR A 209 21.90 19.51 -24.91
N ILE A 210 21.78 18.21 -24.57
CA ILE A 210 22.86 17.45 -23.94
C ILE A 210 24.03 17.24 -24.92
N SER A 211 23.73 16.93 -26.19
CA SER A 211 24.74 16.78 -27.23
C SER A 211 25.47 18.12 -27.48
N THR A 212 24.72 19.22 -27.49
CA THR A 212 25.26 20.59 -27.63
C THR A 212 26.13 20.98 -26.42
N ALA A 213 25.71 20.65 -25.21
CA ALA A 213 26.49 20.91 -23.99
C ALA A 213 27.81 20.13 -23.97
N ARG A 214 27.81 18.87 -24.44
CA ARG A 214 29.04 18.07 -24.62
C ARG A 214 29.95 18.64 -25.66
N ALA A 215 29.43 19.10 -26.80
CA ALA A 215 30.20 19.73 -27.84
C ALA A 215 30.92 21.02 -27.39
N LYS A 216 30.31 21.73 -26.40
CA LYS A 216 30.90 22.91 -25.73
C LYS A 216 31.90 22.55 -24.60
N GLY A 217 32.25 21.27 -24.42
CA GLY A 217 33.28 20.84 -23.46
C GLY A 217 32.80 20.67 -22.01
N LEU A 218 31.47 20.66 -21.74
CA LEU A 218 30.95 20.37 -20.42
C LEU A 218 31.11 18.88 -20.10
N SER A 219 31.57 18.58 -18.88
CA SER A 219 31.71 17.18 -18.43
C SER A 219 30.36 16.47 -18.37
N THR A 220 30.36 15.16 -18.58
CA THR A 220 29.14 14.31 -18.59
C THR A 220 28.36 14.41 -17.29
N THR A 221 29.02 14.73 -16.19
CA THR A 221 28.39 14.88 -14.87
C THR A 221 27.66 16.22 -14.71
N ALA A 222 28.24 17.30 -15.26
CA ALA A 222 27.64 18.63 -15.22
C ALA A 222 26.44 18.77 -16.19
N SER A 223 26.51 18.12 -17.37
CA SER A 223 25.43 18.19 -18.37
C SER A 223 24.14 17.44 -17.97
N SER A 224 24.22 16.49 -17.03
CA SER A 224 23.06 15.73 -16.54
C SER A 224 22.43 16.28 -15.28
N SER A 225 23.08 17.27 -14.61
CA SER A 225 22.63 17.81 -13.32
C SER A 225 22.15 19.27 -13.39
N THR A 226 22.34 19.97 -14.52
CA THR A 226 21.93 21.36 -14.65
C THR A 226 20.57 21.42 -15.36
N PRO A 227 19.49 21.86 -14.67
CA PRO A 227 18.25 22.23 -15.35
C PRO A 227 18.59 23.42 -16.26
N ALA A 228 18.13 23.36 -17.51
CA ALA A 228 18.30 24.42 -18.47
C ALA A 228 17.59 25.70 -18.00
N THR A 229 18.26 26.53 -17.23
CA THR A 229 17.94 27.95 -17.12
C THR A 229 18.55 28.64 -18.32
N CYS A 230 17.85 28.58 -19.45
CA CYS A 230 18.06 29.49 -20.58
C CYS A 230 17.11 30.66 -20.37
N SER A 231 17.69 31.81 -20.02
CA SER A 231 17.12 33.12 -20.33
C SER A 231 17.20 33.38 -21.82
#